data_c4b3e62dca0812331313cce1264649f4
#
_entry.id   c4b3e62dca0812331313cce1264649f4
#
_cell.length_a   1.000
_cell.length_b   1.000
_cell.length_c   1.000
_cell.angle_alpha   90.00
_cell.angle_beta   90.00
_cell.angle_gamma   90.00
#
_symmetry.space_group_name_H-M   'P 1'
#
loop_
_entity.id
_entity.type
_entity.pdbx_description
1 polymer ?
#
loop_
_entity_poly.entity_id
_entity_poly.type
_entity_poly.pdbx_seq_one_letter_code
_entity_poly.pdbx_strand_id
1 'polypeptide(L)'
;SIYLLKTIYVATNVELDVSEKTIDMTIESIEIHKEMITLDTHCDINLKNFTNQNNYTVNTDSQVNLPKMINGGLDVAWFIVFTGQGSLNKNGYKRAYKNAIDKFEAIHRLVEEYAPDQIELALSEEDVYRINAKGKKIAMIGVENAYPLGEDLSNIEKFYNLGARYMSLAHNGHSQFSDSNTGEEDNIWMHNGLSDKGKEAILEMNRIGIMIDVSHPSKEAIRQMIEISNAPVIASHSSARSLCNHSRNLDDEQLDWIKKNGGVVQTV
;
A
#
# COMPACT_ATOMS: atom_id res chain seq x y z
N SER A 1 13.49 -7.08 12.49
CA SER A 1 13.56 -6.46 13.81
C SER A 1 14.58 -5.32 13.89
N ILE A 2 15.78 -5.44 13.32
CA ILE A 2 16.82 -4.39 13.35
C ILE A 2 16.53 -3.26 12.35
N TYR A 3 15.93 -3.57 11.21
CA TYR A 3 15.47 -2.55 10.26
C TYR A 3 14.30 -1.73 10.81
N LEU A 4 13.38 -2.34 11.56
CA LEU A 4 12.29 -1.65 12.27
C LEU A 4 12.85 -0.62 13.25
N LEU A 5 13.89 -0.98 14.02
CA LEU A 5 14.56 -0.06 14.96
C LEU A 5 15.28 1.11 14.26
N LYS A 6 15.89 0.90 13.09
CA LYS A 6 16.53 1.98 12.32
C LYS A 6 15.49 2.92 11.69
N THR A 7 14.37 2.42 11.23
CA THR A 7 13.30 3.25 10.65
C THR A 7 12.62 4.09 11.73
N ILE A 8 12.37 3.52 12.91
CA ILE A 8 11.86 4.25 14.09
C ILE A 8 12.86 5.32 14.56
N TYR A 9 14.17 5.04 14.51
CA TYR A 9 15.22 5.99 14.90
C TYR A 9 15.26 7.23 14.00
N VAL A 10 15.05 7.08 12.71
CA VAL A 10 15.05 8.20 11.74
C VAL A 10 13.79 9.06 11.87
N ALA A 11 12.66 8.47 12.27
CA ALA A 11 11.36 9.18 12.33
C ALA A 11 11.17 10.03 13.61
N THR A 12 11.88 9.74 14.70
CA THR A 12 11.54 10.33 16.02
C THR A 12 12.53 11.33 16.57
N ASN A 13 13.76 11.49 16.00
CA ASN A 13 14.85 12.31 16.59
C ASN A 13 15.04 12.09 18.12
N VAL A 14 14.64 10.96 18.63
CA VAL A 14 14.92 10.56 20.00
C VAL A 14 16.30 9.91 19.98
N GLU A 15 17.31 10.59 20.50
CA GLU A 15 18.56 9.96 20.91
C GLU A 15 18.23 8.91 22.00
N LEU A 16 17.91 7.71 21.57
CA LEU A 16 18.09 6.57 22.44
C LEU A 16 19.58 6.39 22.56
N ASP A 17 20.12 6.64 23.75
CA ASP A 17 21.46 6.22 24.14
C ASP A 17 21.52 4.68 24.07
N VAL A 18 21.68 4.19 22.88
CA VAL A 18 22.04 2.81 22.63
C VAL A 18 23.53 2.80 22.91
N SER A 19 23.89 2.68 24.23
CA SER A 19 25.25 2.25 24.58
C SER A 19 25.62 1.14 23.61
N GLU A 20 26.74 1.28 22.91
CA GLU A 20 27.29 0.36 21.91
C GLU A 20 27.38 -1.10 22.41
N LYS A 21 26.25 -1.72 22.70
CA LYS A 21 26.10 -3.13 22.47
C LYS A 21 25.90 -3.25 20.98
N THR A 22 27.02 -3.36 20.26
CA THR A 22 27.05 -3.98 18.94
C THR A 22 26.05 -5.09 19.00
N ILE A 23 24.89 -4.91 18.35
CA ILE A 23 23.96 -6.03 18.16
C ILE A 23 24.77 -6.94 17.23
N ASP A 24 25.47 -7.88 17.86
CA ASP A 24 26.17 -8.93 17.16
C ASP A 24 25.08 -9.69 16.43
N MET A 25 24.90 -9.36 15.14
CA MET A 25 24.01 -10.11 14.26
C MET A 25 24.67 -11.46 14.11
N THR A 26 24.31 -12.37 15.00
CA THR A 26 24.78 -13.73 14.96
C THR A 26 24.42 -14.37 13.61
N ILE A 27 25.19 -15.30 13.17
CA ILE A 27 24.90 -16.14 11.98
C ILE A 27 23.44 -16.64 12.04
N GLU A 28 22.97 -17.01 13.22
CA GLU A 28 21.59 -17.44 13.49
C GLU A 28 20.55 -16.39 13.11
N SER A 29 20.75 -15.10 13.42
CA SER A 29 19.81 -14.03 13.05
C SER A 29 19.73 -13.83 11.53
N ILE A 30 20.86 -14.00 10.83
CA ILE A 30 20.92 -13.93 9.37
C ILE A 30 20.20 -15.12 8.74
N GLU A 31 20.36 -16.30 9.32
CA GLU A 31 19.69 -17.51 8.83
C GLU A 31 18.18 -17.42 9.03
N ILE A 32 17.72 -17.01 10.21
CA ILE A 32 16.28 -16.78 10.46
C ILE A 32 15.69 -15.75 9.47
N HIS A 33 16.41 -14.66 9.20
CA HIS A 33 15.93 -13.66 8.23
C HIS A 33 15.80 -14.24 6.82
N LYS A 34 16.71 -15.14 6.42
CA LYS A 34 16.66 -15.79 5.11
C LYS A 34 15.53 -16.82 4.98
N GLU A 35 15.10 -17.40 6.09
CA GLU A 35 13.99 -18.36 6.12
C GLU A 35 12.61 -17.70 6.09
N MET A 36 12.52 -16.42 6.46
CA MET A 36 11.27 -15.66 6.45
C MET A 36 11.01 -15.04 5.09
N ILE A 37 9.74 -15.01 4.67
CA ILE A 37 9.31 -14.17 3.57
C ILE A 37 9.07 -12.75 4.11
N THR A 38 9.88 -11.82 3.66
CA THR A 38 9.79 -10.41 4.05
C THR A 38 8.96 -9.62 3.06
N LEU A 39 8.13 -8.69 3.55
CA LEU A 39 7.29 -7.90 2.67
C LEU A 39 7.22 -6.43 3.09
N ASP A 40 7.13 -5.54 2.10
CA ASP A 40 6.78 -4.14 2.23
C ASP A 40 5.45 -3.92 1.49
N THR A 41 4.45 -3.41 2.21
CA THR A 41 3.08 -3.28 1.67
C THR A 41 2.81 -1.97 0.97
N HIS A 42 3.79 -1.04 0.90
CA HIS A 42 3.56 0.25 0.25
C HIS A 42 4.85 0.86 -0.34
N CYS A 43 5.13 0.53 -1.58
CA CYS A 43 6.27 1.07 -2.33
C CYS A 43 5.79 1.93 -3.49
N ASP A 44 5.80 3.24 -3.32
CA ASP A 44 5.44 4.18 -4.39
C ASP A 44 6.34 4.03 -5.62
N ILE A 45 5.72 4.07 -6.80
CA ILE A 45 6.45 4.05 -8.07
C ILE A 45 6.40 5.40 -8.78
N ASN A 46 7.48 5.70 -9.51
CA ASN A 46 7.54 6.83 -10.42
C ASN A 46 7.81 6.33 -11.84
N LEU A 47 6.95 6.71 -12.79
CA LEU A 47 7.04 6.26 -14.19
C LEU A 47 8.38 6.56 -14.87
N LYS A 48 9.15 7.59 -14.40
CA LYS A 48 10.52 7.86 -14.89
C LYS A 48 11.50 6.71 -14.65
N ASN A 49 11.19 5.83 -13.68
CA ASN A 49 11.97 4.66 -13.32
C ASN A 49 11.43 3.36 -13.96
N PHE A 50 10.63 3.47 -15.04
CA PHE A 50 10.07 2.35 -15.79
C PHE A 50 10.24 2.54 -17.31
N THR A 51 11.44 2.96 -17.71
CA THR A 51 11.83 3.10 -19.12
C THR A 51 12.90 2.07 -19.47
N ASN A 52 13.16 1.89 -20.77
CA ASN A 52 14.22 0.97 -21.22
C ASN A 52 15.61 1.36 -20.70
N GLN A 53 15.87 2.65 -20.50
CA GLN A 53 17.18 3.17 -20.06
C GLN A 53 17.29 3.28 -18.53
N ASN A 54 16.17 3.44 -17.84
CA ASN A 54 16.13 3.63 -16.38
C ASN A 54 14.93 2.86 -15.81
N ASN A 55 15.19 1.71 -15.21
CA ASN A 55 14.17 0.89 -14.60
C ASN A 55 14.73 0.15 -13.37
N TYR A 56 13.90 -0.62 -12.70
CA TYR A 56 14.23 -1.28 -11.44
C TYR A 56 15.24 -2.43 -11.52
N THR A 57 15.77 -2.75 -12.72
CA THR A 57 16.89 -3.71 -12.85
C THR A 57 18.22 -3.10 -12.42
N VAL A 58 18.29 -1.77 -12.28
CA VAL A 58 19.48 -1.04 -11.84
C VAL A 58 19.18 -0.26 -10.56
N ASN A 59 20.24 0.23 -9.89
CA ASN A 59 20.09 1.03 -8.69
C ASN A 59 19.62 2.45 -9.06
N THR A 60 18.31 2.65 -9.05
CA THR A 60 17.65 3.95 -9.28
C THR A 60 17.62 4.81 -8.00
N ASP A 61 17.13 6.05 -8.12
CA ASP A 61 16.88 6.95 -6.99
C ASP A 61 15.64 6.57 -6.15
N SER A 62 14.85 5.55 -6.56
CA SER A 62 13.71 5.05 -5.81
C SER A 62 14.13 4.34 -4.51
N GLN A 63 13.24 4.32 -3.52
CA GLN A 63 13.47 3.59 -2.27
C GLN A 63 13.60 2.08 -2.50
N VAL A 64 12.83 1.53 -3.43
CA VAL A 64 12.81 0.10 -3.79
C VAL A 64 13.20 -0.05 -5.26
N ASN A 65 14.08 -1.00 -5.54
CA ASN A 65 14.43 -1.54 -6.85
C ASN A 65 15.07 -2.92 -6.66
N LEU A 66 15.26 -3.70 -7.70
CA LEU A 66 15.77 -5.07 -7.58
C LEU A 66 17.11 -5.17 -6.85
N PRO A 67 18.15 -4.36 -7.16
CA PRO A 67 19.40 -4.40 -6.39
C PRO A 67 19.19 -4.14 -4.89
N LYS A 68 18.29 -3.21 -4.51
CA LYS A 68 18.00 -2.91 -3.11
C LYS A 68 17.21 -4.02 -2.44
N MET A 69 16.23 -4.63 -3.13
CA MET A 69 15.49 -5.79 -2.64
C MET A 69 16.43 -6.97 -2.39
N ILE A 70 17.33 -7.26 -3.31
CA ILE A 70 18.30 -8.35 -3.18
C ILE A 70 19.26 -8.11 -2.01
N ASN A 71 19.87 -6.92 -1.95
CA ASN A 71 20.85 -6.59 -0.92
C ASN A 71 20.22 -6.46 0.48
N GLY A 72 18.97 -5.97 0.56
CA GLY A 72 18.24 -5.79 1.81
C GLY A 72 17.47 -7.01 2.28
N GLY A 73 17.38 -8.07 1.46
CA GLY A 73 16.62 -9.28 1.79
C GLY A 73 15.10 -9.06 1.76
N LEU A 74 14.59 -8.07 1.00
CA LEU A 74 13.17 -7.87 0.78
C LEU A 74 12.68 -8.82 -0.32
N ASP A 75 11.67 -9.65 -0.01
CA ASP A 75 11.15 -10.66 -0.95
C ASP A 75 9.94 -10.16 -1.71
N VAL A 76 9.01 -9.50 -1.03
CA VAL A 76 7.75 -9.00 -1.60
C VAL A 76 7.68 -7.48 -1.50
N ALA A 77 7.48 -6.81 -2.63
CA ALA A 77 7.20 -5.38 -2.68
C ALA A 77 5.82 -5.13 -3.31
N TRP A 78 4.97 -4.40 -2.59
CA TRP A 78 3.72 -3.91 -3.15
C TRP A 78 3.98 -2.60 -3.89
N PHE A 79 3.94 -2.64 -5.21
CA PHE A 79 4.08 -1.46 -6.05
C PHE A 79 2.76 -0.72 -6.19
N ILE A 80 2.78 0.59 -5.94
CA ILE A 80 1.56 1.35 -5.72
C ILE A 80 1.14 2.13 -6.97
N VAL A 81 -0.08 1.86 -7.39
CA VAL A 81 -0.81 2.65 -8.37
C VAL A 81 -1.46 3.82 -7.64
N PHE A 82 -0.62 4.79 -7.25
CA PHE A 82 -1.05 6.03 -6.61
C PHE A 82 -1.53 7.05 -7.62
N THR A 83 -2.63 7.74 -7.30
CA THR A 83 -3.11 8.91 -8.04
C THR A 83 -3.53 10.02 -7.07
N GLY A 84 -2.85 11.16 -7.16
CA GLY A 84 -3.19 12.32 -6.34
C GLY A 84 -4.62 12.78 -6.56
N GLN A 85 -5.26 13.25 -5.49
CA GLN A 85 -6.63 13.77 -5.54
C GLN A 85 -6.69 15.02 -6.42
N GLY A 86 -7.64 15.04 -7.33
CA GLY A 86 -7.92 16.17 -8.21
C GLY A 86 -9.40 16.54 -8.19
N SER A 87 -9.81 17.38 -9.15
CA SER A 87 -11.20 17.84 -9.26
C SER A 87 -12.17 16.68 -9.52
N LEU A 88 -13.26 16.62 -8.77
CA LEU A 88 -14.32 15.62 -8.89
C LEU A 88 -15.21 15.91 -10.11
N ASN A 89 -14.65 15.73 -11.31
CA ASN A 89 -15.36 15.93 -12.58
C ASN A 89 -14.79 15.01 -13.67
N LYS A 90 -15.49 14.91 -14.80
CA LYS A 90 -15.12 14.03 -15.91
C LYS A 90 -13.67 14.19 -16.40
N ASN A 91 -13.16 15.42 -16.45
CA ASN A 91 -11.80 15.68 -16.92
C ASN A 91 -10.75 15.24 -15.87
N GLY A 92 -11.04 15.46 -14.59
CA GLY A 92 -10.23 14.97 -13.48
C GLY A 92 -10.15 13.44 -13.49
N TYR A 93 -11.30 12.78 -13.52
CA TYR A 93 -11.38 11.31 -13.55
C TYR A 93 -10.66 10.72 -14.77
N LYS A 94 -10.81 11.31 -15.96
CA LYS A 94 -10.12 10.83 -17.17
C LYS A 94 -8.59 10.88 -17.03
N ARG A 95 -8.06 11.98 -16.47
CA ARG A 95 -6.60 12.10 -16.22
C ARG A 95 -6.13 11.10 -15.18
N ALA A 96 -6.90 10.95 -14.11
CA ALA A 96 -6.62 10.00 -13.02
C ALA A 96 -6.60 8.55 -13.54
N TYR A 97 -7.61 8.16 -14.30
CA TYR A 97 -7.69 6.83 -14.91
C TYR A 97 -6.48 6.54 -15.80
N LYS A 98 -6.11 7.52 -16.67
CA LYS A 98 -4.91 7.37 -17.50
C LYS A 98 -3.65 7.18 -16.67
N ASN A 99 -3.45 7.97 -15.61
CA ASN A 99 -2.31 7.83 -14.70
C ASN A 99 -2.28 6.44 -14.06
N ALA A 100 -3.42 5.92 -13.62
CA ALA A 100 -3.50 4.59 -13.04
C ALA A 100 -3.12 3.50 -14.05
N ILE A 101 -3.66 3.57 -15.27
CA ILE A 101 -3.33 2.61 -16.34
C ILE A 101 -1.84 2.66 -16.68
N ASP A 102 -1.26 3.87 -16.86
CA ASP A 102 0.17 4.03 -17.16
C ASP A 102 1.05 3.36 -16.07
N LYS A 103 0.62 3.41 -14.78
CA LYS A 103 1.33 2.75 -13.68
C LYS A 103 1.15 1.23 -13.67
N PHE A 104 -0.06 0.72 -13.92
CA PHE A 104 -0.25 -0.72 -14.09
C PHE A 104 0.65 -1.27 -15.21
N GLU A 105 0.63 -0.63 -16.38
CA GLU A 105 1.48 -1.01 -17.51
C GLU A 105 2.97 -0.96 -17.18
N ALA A 106 3.39 0.02 -16.36
CA ALA A 106 4.78 0.13 -15.92
C ALA A 106 5.20 -1.07 -15.04
N ILE A 107 4.33 -1.49 -14.10
CA ILE A 107 4.60 -2.65 -13.26
C ILE A 107 4.62 -3.93 -14.10
N HIS A 108 3.68 -4.09 -15.04
CA HIS A 108 3.67 -5.23 -15.97
C HIS A 108 4.94 -5.27 -16.81
N ARG A 109 5.41 -4.14 -17.37
CA ARG A 109 6.69 -4.11 -18.11
C ARG A 109 7.88 -4.54 -17.22
N LEU A 110 7.89 -4.20 -15.94
CA LEU A 110 8.96 -4.65 -15.06
C LEU A 110 9.02 -6.18 -14.98
N VAL A 111 7.88 -6.83 -14.75
CA VAL A 111 7.80 -8.28 -14.50
C VAL A 111 7.79 -9.12 -15.79
N GLU A 112 7.35 -8.54 -16.92
CA GLU A 112 7.18 -9.27 -18.18
C GLU A 112 8.30 -9.00 -19.20
N GLU A 113 8.88 -7.79 -19.17
CA GLU A 113 9.85 -7.35 -20.18
C GLU A 113 11.24 -7.07 -19.61
N TYR A 114 11.35 -6.29 -18.50
CA TYR A 114 12.64 -5.84 -18.01
C TYR A 114 13.35 -6.88 -17.16
N ALA A 115 12.64 -7.61 -16.32
CA ALA A 115 13.22 -8.55 -15.36
C ALA A 115 12.39 -9.83 -15.13
N PRO A 116 11.87 -10.50 -16.18
CA PRO A 116 11.01 -11.68 -16.01
C PRO A 116 11.71 -12.83 -15.26
N ASP A 117 13.03 -12.89 -15.30
CA ASP A 117 13.81 -13.91 -14.60
C ASP A 117 14.11 -13.56 -13.13
N GLN A 118 13.91 -12.31 -12.70
CA GLN A 118 14.28 -11.81 -11.37
C GLN A 118 13.09 -11.51 -10.47
N ILE A 119 11.95 -11.10 -11.05
CA ILE A 119 10.73 -10.72 -10.33
C ILE A 119 9.49 -11.22 -11.07
N GLU A 120 8.47 -11.63 -10.35
CA GLU A 120 7.22 -12.14 -10.92
C GLU A 120 6.03 -11.51 -10.16
N LEU A 121 4.91 -11.27 -10.84
CA LEU A 121 3.69 -10.74 -10.23
C LEU A 121 2.94 -11.85 -9.50
N ALA A 122 2.67 -11.65 -8.21
CA ALA A 122 1.80 -12.52 -7.41
C ALA A 122 0.37 -11.96 -7.38
N LEU A 123 -0.60 -12.82 -7.60
CA LEU A 123 -2.03 -12.51 -7.56
C LEU A 123 -2.76 -13.20 -6.39
N SER A 124 -2.07 -14.08 -5.68
CA SER A 124 -2.57 -14.81 -4.51
C SER A 124 -1.44 -15.14 -3.54
N GLU A 125 -1.79 -15.66 -2.36
CA GLU A 125 -0.85 -16.17 -1.38
C GLU A 125 -0.05 -17.36 -1.95
N GLU A 126 -0.70 -18.26 -2.68
CA GLU A 126 -0.04 -19.41 -3.31
C GLU A 126 1.01 -18.97 -4.32
N ASP A 127 0.76 -17.87 -5.05
CA ASP A 127 1.74 -17.29 -5.97
C ASP A 127 2.98 -16.80 -5.21
N VAL A 128 2.80 -16.19 -4.03
CA VAL A 128 3.93 -15.71 -3.20
C VAL A 128 4.85 -16.87 -2.86
N TYR A 129 4.33 -17.98 -2.34
CA TYR A 129 5.14 -19.16 -2.02
C TYR A 129 5.76 -19.80 -3.27
N ARG A 130 5.00 -19.91 -4.35
CA ARG A 130 5.45 -20.47 -5.62
C ARG A 130 6.62 -19.69 -6.23
N ILE A 131 6.53 -18.35 -6.20
CA ILE A 131 7.56 -17.47 -6.77
C ILE A 131 8.79 -17.44 -5.87
N ASN A 132 8.58 -17.35 -4.54
CA ASN A 132 9.67 -17.40 -3.56
C ASN A 132 10.49 -18.69 -3.68
N ALA A 133 9.83 -19.83 -3.88
CA ALA A 133 10.49 -21.12 -4.08
C ALA A 133 11.37 -21.17 -5.34
N LYS A 134 11.15 -20.27 -6.31
CA LYS A 134 12.00 -20.10 -7.51
C LYS A 134 13.19 -19.15 -7.26
N GLY A 135 13.28 -18.55 -6.08
CA GLY A 135 14.31 -17.56 -5.74
C GLY A 135 14.13 -16.20 -6.42
N LYS A 136 12.93 -15.92 -6.98
CA LYS A 136 12.60 -14.63 -7.56
C LYS A 136 12.05 -13.67 -6.52
N LYS A 137 12.20 -12.37 -6.75
CA LYS A 137 11.48 -11.34 -6.01
C LYS A 137 10.02 -11.29 -6.47
N ILE A 138 9.16 -10.74 -5.64
CA ILE A 138 7.71 -10.80 -5.81
C ILE A 138 7.16 -9.38 -5.88
N ALA A 139 6.46 -9.08 -6.97
CA ALA A 139 5.66 -7.88 -7.11
C ALA A 139 4.22 -8.17 -6.70
N MET A 140 3.60 -7.27 -5.97
CA MET A 140 2.15 -7.21 -5.78
C MET A 140 1.67 -5.79 -6.09
N ILE A 141 0.39 -5.58 -6.36
CA ILE A 141 -0.13 -4.27 -6.76
C ILE A 141 -1.20 -3.80 -5.78
N GLY A 142 -0.96 -2.63 -5.17
CA GLY A 142 -1.95 -1.86 -4.43
C GLY A 142 -2.41 -0.63 -5.20
N VAL A 143 -3.66 -0.22 -5.00
CA VAL A 143 -4.20 1.03 -5.54
C VAL A 143 -4.39 2.01 -4.40
N GLU A 144 -3.69 3.13 -4.46
CA GLU A 144 -3.86 4.19 -3.49
C GLU A 144 -4.67 5.33 -4.09
N ASN A 145 -5.81 5.60 -3.46
CA ASN A 145 -6.87 6.50 -3.89
C ASN A 145 -7.72 5.94 -5.05
N ALA A 146 -8.96 5.58 -4.75
CA ALA A 146 -9.93 5.11 -5.74
C ALA A 146 -10.44 6.22 -6.71
N TYR A 147 -9.94 7.45 -6.59
CA TYR A 147 -10.26 8.57 -7.47
C TYR A 147 -10.23 8.24 -8.97
N PRO A 148 -9.27 7.41 -9.48
CA PRO A 148 -9.24 6.96 -10.88
C PRO A 148 -10.45 6.16 -11.34
N LEU A 149 -11.23 5.56 -10.44
CA LEU A 149 -12.45 4.82 -10.83
C LEU A 149 -13.49 5.75 -11.46
N GLY A 150 -13.40 7.08 -11.19
CA GLY A 150 -14.44 8.02 -11.60
C GLY A 150 -15.77 7.68 -10.96
N GLU A 151 -16.82 7.59 -11.76
CA GLU A 151 -18.17 7.23 -11.31
C GLU A 151 -18.57 5.81 -11.71
N ASP A 152 -17.69 5.07 -12.37
CA ASP A 152 -17.93 3.73 -12.93
C ASP A 152 -17.26 2.66 -12.08
N LEU A 153 -18.04 1.99 -11.23
CA LEU A 153 -17.57 0.92 -10.35
C LEU A 153 -17.06 -0.31 -11.11
N SER A 154 -17.41 -0.49 -12.40
CA SER A 154 -16.86 -1.59 -13.21
C SER A 154 -15.33 -1.47 -13.39
N ASN A 155 -14.76 -0.28 -13.12
CA ASN A 155 -13.31 -0.08 -13.11
C ASN A 155 -12.62 -0.81 -11.95
N ILE A 156 -13.33 -1.18 -10.87
CA ILE A 156 -12.78 -2.00 -9.78
C ILE A 156 -12.38 -3.37 -10.33
N GLU A 157 -13.27 -4.03 -11.08
CA GLU A 157 -12.98 -5.32 -11.71
C GLU A 157 -11.86 -5.21 -12.77
N LYS A 158 -11.80 -4.11 -13.52
CA LYS A 158 -10.70 -3.88 -14.47
C LYS A 158 -9.36 -3.76 -13.75
N PHE A 159 -9.30 -3.04 -12.61
CA PHE A 159 -8.07 -2.93 -11.83
C PHE A 159 -7.69 -4.25 -11.16
N TYR A 160 -8.66 -5.02 -10.69
CA TYR A 160 -8.43 -6.40 -10.22
C TYR A 160 -7.80 -7.27 -11.31
N ASN A 161 -8.34 -7.22 -12.53
CA ASN A 161 -7.81 -7.97 -13.67
C ASN A 161 -6.40 -7.51 -14.09
N LEU A 162 -6.04 -6.24 -13.80
CA LEU A 162 -4.68 -5.72 -13.97
C LEU A 162 -3.75 -6.07 -12.80
N GLY A 163 -4.23 -6.81 -11.80
CA GLY A 163 -3.42 -7.33 -10.71
C GLY A 163 -3.58 -6.62 -9.37
N ALA A 164 -4.46 -5.62 -9.24
CA ALA A 164 -4.72 -4.98 -7.96
C ALA A 164 -5.27 -5.97 -6.93
N ARG A 165 -4.73 -5.93 -5.69
CA ARG A 165 -5.18 -6.81 -4.60
C ARG A 165 -5.57 -6.05 -3.34
N TYR A 166 -5.24 -4.76 -3.21
CA TYR A 166 -5.88 -3.86 -2.28
C TYR A 166 -6.20 -2.51 -2.93
N MET A 167 -7.12 -1.75 -2.31
CA MET A 167 -7.47 -0.40 -2.75
C MET A 167 -7.92 0.45 -1.55
N SER A 168 -7.39 1.69 -1.44
CA SER A 168 -7.92 2.71 -0.55
C SER A 168 -8.90 3.63 -1.29
N LEU A 169 -9.94 4.13 -0.60
CA LEU A 169 -10.97 4.96 -1.23
C LEU A 169 -10.64 6.46 -1.27
N ALA A 170 -9.64 6.91 -0.52
CA ALA A 170 -9.17 8.29 -0.50
C ALA A 170 -7.65 8.33 -0.26
N HIS A 171 -7.04 9.48 -0.55
CA HIS A 171 -5.70 9.87 -0.15
C HIS A 171 -5.78 11.22 0.57
N ASN A 172 -4.85 12.15 0.36
CA ASN A 172 -4.96 13.52 0.87
C ASN A 172 -6.01 14.30 0.06
N GLY A 173 -7.14 14.60 0.70
CA GLY A 173 -8.35 15.17 0.10
C GLY A 173 -9.47 14.14 -0.09
N HIS A 174 -10.71 14.61 0.06
CA HIS A 174 -11.91 13.78 -0.10
C HIS A 174 -12.06 13.32 -1.54
N SER A 175 -12.38 12.06 -1.73
CA SER A 175 -12.73 11.50 -3.04
C SER A 175 -14.25 11.47 -3.22
N GLN A 176 -14.72 11.04 -4.40
CA GLN A 176 -16.14 10.79 -4.62
C GLN A 176 -16.69 9.59 -3.82
N PHE A 177 -15.84 8.83 -3.15
CA PHE A 177 -16.20 7.63 -2.40
C PHE A 177 -16.10 7.81 -0.89
N SER A 178 -15.12 8.58 -0.41
CA SER A 178 -14.74 8.61 1.00
C SER A 178 -14.18 9.96 1.42
N ASP A 179 -14.46 10.33 2.64
CA ASP A 179 -13.72 11.36 3.33
C ASP A 179 -12.30 10.88 3.67
N SER A 180 -11.35 11.81 3.56
CA SER A 180 -9.95 11.64 3.93
C SER A 180 -9.69 12.10 5.36
N ASN A 181 -8.62 11.56 5.98
CA ASN A 181 -8.09 12.04 7.24
C ASN A 181 -7.77 13.55 7.27
N THR A 182 -7.54 14.16 6.09
CA THR A 182 -7.22 15.59 5.98
C THR A 182 -8.38 16.49 6.40
N GLY A 183 -9.61 16.01 6.44
CA GLY A 183 -10.75 16.75 6.98
C GLY A 183 -10.66 17.05 8.48
N GLU A 184 -9.77 16.42 9.23
CA GLU A 184 -9.52 16.76 10.64
C GLU A 184 -8.88 18.16 10.81
N GLU A 185 -8.15 18.65 9.80
CA GLU A 185 -7.44 19.95 9.87
C GLU A 185 -8.40 21.13 9.88
N ASP A 186 -9.43 21.09 9.03
CA ASP A 186 -10.40 22.17 8.84
C ASP A 186 -11.83 21.83 9.30
N ASN A 187 -12.03 20.60 9.72
CA ASN A 187 -13.33 20.03 10.11
C ASN A 187 -14.37 20.10 8.97
N ILE A 188 -13.91 19.98 7.72
CA ILE A 188 -14.77 19.92 6.54
C ILE A 188 -14.90 18.46 6.09
N TRP A 189 -16.15 17.98 6.02
CA TRP A 189 -16.48 16.63 5.62
C TRP A 189 -17.43 16.64 4.44
N MET A 190 -17.13 15.85 3.42
CA MET A 190 -17.96 15.78 2.21
C MET A 190 -19.10 14.77 2.36
N HIS A 191 -18.85 13.67 3.05
CA HIS A 191 -19.75 12.52 3.13
C HIS A 191 -20.11 12.12 4.57
N ASN A 192 -19.42 12.66 5.57
CA ASN A 192 -19.42 12.15 6.95
C ASN A 192 -19.06 10.66 7.00
N GLY A 193 -17.96 10.31 6.34
CA GLY A 193 -17.45 8.95 6.18
C GLY A 193 -17.45 8.52 4.73
N LEU A 194 -18.25 7.52 4.38
CA LEU A 194 -18.43 7.03 3.01
C LEU A 194 -19.61 7.69 2.31
N SER A 195 -19.47 7.99 1.03
CA SER A 195 -20.62 8.25 0.17
C SER A 195 -21.41 6.94 -0.06
N ASP A 196 -22.65 7.05 -0.59
CA ASP A 196 -23.40 5.84 -0.97
C ASP A 196 -22.64 5.02 -2.02
N LYS A 197 -22.02 5.70 -2.99
CA LYS A 197 -21.14 5.04 -3.97
C LYS A 197 -19.90 4.42 -3.33
N GLY A 198 -19.36 4.99 -2.26
CA GLY A 198 -18.28 4.42 -1.46
C GLY A 198 -18.70 3.11 -0.80
N LYS A 199 -19.92 3.05 -0.27
CA LYS A 199 -20.47 1.80 0.31
C LYS A 199 -20.64 0.72 -0.77
N GLU A 200 -21.14 1.08 -1.95
CA GLU A 200 -21.24 0.16 -3.09
C GLU A 200 -19.84 -0.34 -3.53
N ALA A 201 -18.82 0.54 -3.54
CA ALA A 201 -17.46 0.16 -3.86
C ALA A 201 -16.89 -0.87 -2.87
N ILE A 202 -17.14 -0.73 -1.55
CA ILE A 202 -16.74 -1.71 -0.55
C ILE A 202 -17.37 -3.08 -0.82
N LEU A 203 -18.66 -3.11 -1.13
CA LEU A 203 -19.36 -4.37 -1.46
C LEU A 203 -18.78 -5.02 -2.72
N GLU A 204 -18.47 -4.23 -3.74
CA GLU A 204 -17.87 -4.73 -4.97
C GLU A 204 -16.44 -5.24 -4.75
N MET A 205 -15.62 -4.53 -3.98
CA MET A 205 -14.28 -4.98 -3.60
C MET A 205 -14.33 -6.32 -2.86
N ASN A 206 -15.27 -6.49 -1.92
CA ASN A 206 -15.47 -7.76 -1.23
C ASN A 206 -15.93 -8.88 -2.20
N ARG A 207 -16.81 -8.55 -3.15
CA ARG A 207 -17.33 -9.52 -4.13
C ARG A 207 -16.21 -10.12 -5.00
N ILE A 208 -15.25 -9.28 -5.42
CA ILE A 208 -14.22 -9.71 -6.36
C ILE A 208 -12.90 -10.11 -5.67
N GLY A 209 -12.72 -9.83 -4.37
CA GLY A 209 -11.54 -10.20 -3.59
C GLY A 209 -10.43 -9.15 -3.61
N ILE A 210 -10.76 -7.84 -3.66
CA ILE A 210 -9.83 -6.76 -3.37
C ILE A 210 -9.91 -6.42 -1.88
N MET A 211 -8.77 -6.42 -1.17
CA MET A 211 -8.68 -6.01 0.22
C MET A 211 -8.96 -4.50 0.34
N ILE A 212 -9.72 -4.13 1.37
CA ILE A 212 -10.01 -2.74 1.70
C ILE A 212 -8.83 -2.17 2.48
N ASP A 213 -8.18 -1.15 1.92
CA ASP A 213 -7.13 -0.42 2.61
C ASP A 213 -7.71 0.78 3.35
N VAL A 214 -7.47 0.83 4.65
CA VAL A 214 -7.95 1.89 5.54
C VAL A 214 -6.90 2.98 5.81
N SER A 215 -5.76 2.93 5.13
CA SER A 215 -4.79 4.03 5.14
C SER A 215 -5.34 5.23 4.38
N HIS A 216 -5.30 6.43 4.96
CA HIS A 216 -5.82 7.73 4.49
C HIS A 216 -7.31 8.04 4.69
N PRO A 217 -8.29 7.14 4.60
CA PRO A 217 -9.68 7.48 4.93
C PRO A 217 -9.84 8.09 6.33
N SER A 218 -10.89 8.91 6.51
CA SER A 218 -11.24 9.48 7.81
C SER A 218 -11.61 8.40 8.83
N LYS A 219 -11.52 8.72 10.12
CA LYS A 219 -11.91 7.78 11.18
C LYS A 219 -13.33 7.24 10.99
N GLU A 220 -14.29 8.10 10.64
CA GLU A 220 -15.67 7.69 10.39
C GLU A 220 -15.79 6.80 9.15
N ALA A 221 -15.03 7.11 8.08
CA ALA A 221 -15.00 6.24 6.90
C ALA A 221 -14.44 4.85 7.25
N ILE A 222 -13.36 4.76 8.03
CA ILE A 222 -12.79 3.49 8.50
C ILE A 222 -13.81 2.68 9.28
N ARG A 223 -14.54 3.32 10.21
CA ARG A 223 -15.60 2.67 10.97
C ARG A 223 -16.65 2.03 10.04
N GLN A 224 -17.14 2.81 9.08
CA GLN A 224 -18.15 2.37 8.11
C GLN A 224 -17.60 1.28 7.19
N MET A 225 -16.34 1.37 6.73
CA MET A 225 -15.69 0.33 5.94
C MET A 225 -15.66 -1.01 6.67
N ILE A 226 -15.28 -1.01 7.95
CA ILE A 226 -15.20 -2.22 8.78
C ILE A 226 -16.61 -2.79 9.04
N GLU A 227 -17.62 -1.96 9.24
CA GLU A 227 -19.00 -2.41 9.44
C GLU A 227 -19.61 -3.06 8.19
N ILE A 228 -19.24 -2.59 6.99
CA ILE A 228 -19.75 -3.09 5.72
C ILE A 228 -18.95 -4.30 5.24
N SER A 229 -17.64 -4.33 5.52
CA SER A 229 -16.76 -5.38 5.02
C SER A 229 -17.08 -6.74 5.65
N ASN A 230 -17.17 -7.76 4.82
CA ASN A 230 -17.27 -9.15 5.25
C ASN A 230 -15.91 -9.87 5.25
N ALA A 231 -14.81 -9.13 5.01
CA ALA A 231 -13.45 -9.64 5.00
C ALA A 231 -12.53 -8.74 5.85
N PRO A 232 -11.38 -9.25 6.33
CA PRO A 232 -10.39 -8.45 7.02
C PRO A 232 -9.89 -7.26 6.18
N VAL A 233 -9.70 -6.10 6.83
CA VAL A 233 -9.13 -4.91 6.20
C VAL A 233 -7.61 -4.83 6.41
N ILE A 234 -6.94 -4.01 5.60
CA ILE A 234 -5.52 -3.70 5.77
C ILE A 234 -5.33 -2.20 5.98
N ALA A 235 -4.50 -1.81 6.94
CA ALA A 235 -3.86 -0.51 6.92
C ALA A 235 -2.47 -0.70 6.30
N SER A 236 -2.35 -0.41 5.01
CA SER A 236 -1.16 -0.72 4.22
C SER A 236 0.08 0.06 4.65
N HIS A 237 -0.11 1.27 5.22
CA HIS A 237 0.97 2.14 5.71
C HIS A 237 0.41 3.18 6.71
N SER A 238 0.31 2.83 7.99
CA SER A 238 -0.17 3.72 9.06
C SER A 238 0.56 3.43 10.37
N SER A 239 0.69 4.44 11.23
CA SER A 239 1.32 4.32 12.54
C SER A 239 0.31 4.51 13.67
N ALA A 240 0.74 4.33 14.93
CA ALA A 240 -0.09 4.56 16.10
C ALA A 240 -0.14 6.05 16.49
N ARG A 241 -1.34 6.60 16.61
CA ARG A 241 -1.56 8.01 16.98
C ARG A 241 -1.09 8.34 18.39
N SER A 242 -1.10 7.38 19.29
CA SER A 242 -0.56 7.52 20.65
C SER A 242 0.94 7.79 20.70
N LEU A 243 1.70 7.39 19.65
CA LEU A 243 3.13 7.67 19.52
C LEU A 243 3.41 8.96 18.75
N CYS A 244 2.60 9.29 17.76
CA CYS A 244 2.70 10.53 16.99
C CYS A 244 1.29 11.05 16.68
N ASN A 245 0.88 12.13 17.35
CA ASN A 245 -0.46 12.69 17.22
C ASN A 245 -0.64 13.40 15.87
N HIS A 246 -0.99 12.63 14.86
CA HIS A 246 -1.27 13.11 13.52
C HIS A 246 -2.52 12.39 12.97
N SER A 247 -3.36 13.07 12.18
CA SER A 247 -4.60 12.51 11.61
C SER A 247 -4.37 11.31 10.70
N ARG A 248 -3.15 11.15 10.18
CA ARG A 248 -2.72 10.05 9.34
C ARG A 248 -2.50 8.75 10.12
N ASN A 249 -2.32 8.84 11.45
CA ASN A 249 -2.10 7.72 12.34
C ASN A 249 -3.41 7.24 12.95
N LEU A 250 -3.49 5.94 13.21
CA LEU A 250 -4.64 5.28 13.79
C LEU A 250 -4.64 5.45 15.32
N ASP A 251 -5.76 5.90 15.88
CA ASP A 251 -5.94 5.91 17.32
C ASP A 251 -6.24 4.50 17.87
N ASP A 252 -6.19 4.35 19.19
CA ASP A 252 -6.34 3.06 19.86
C ASP A 252 -7.70 2.41 19.56
N GLU A 253 -8.76 3.22 19.39
CA GLU A 253 -10.09 2.71 19.04
C GLU A 253 -10.11 2.14 17.62
N GLN A 254 -9.47 2.81 16.63
CA GLN A 254 -9.35 2.32 15.26
C GLN A 254 -8.50 1.04 15.20
N LEU A 255 -7.42 0.97 15.99
CA LEU A 255 -6.59 -0.24 16.12
C LEU A 255 -7.41 -1.42 16.69
N ASP A 256 -8.27 -1.16 17.69
CA ASP A 256 -9.18 -2.17 18.24
C ASP A 256 -10.24 -2.63 17.22
N TRP A 257 -10.77 -1.74 16.39
CA TRP A 257 -11.70 -2.11 15.32
C TRP A 257 -11.04 -3.04 14.29
N ILE A 258 -9.83 -2.68 13.82
CA ILE A 258 -9.06 -3.50 12.86
C ILE A 258 -8.75 -4.86 13.46
N LYS A 259 -8.31 -4.91 14.72
CA LYS A 259 -8.06 -6.17 15.43
C LYS A 259 -9.31 -7.05 15.51
N LYS A 260 -10.47 -6.49 15.87
CA LYS A 260 -11.74 -7.23 15.95
C LYS A 260 -12.21 -7.73 14.57
N ASN A 261 -11.91 -6.99 13.52
CA ASN A 261 -12.19 -7.39 12.14
C ASN A 261 -11.25 -8.50 11.63
N GLY A 262 -10.14 -8.77 12.34
CA GLY A 262 -9.10 -9.72 11.93
C GLY A 262 -8.10 -9.13 10.92
N GLY A 263 -8.11 -7.80 10.75
CA GLY A 263 -7.23 -7.07 9.85
C GLY A 263 -5.81 -6.90 10.38
N VAL A 264 -4.96 -6.28 9.55
CA VAL A 264 -3.55 -6.02 9.87
C VAL A 264 -3.21 -4.55 9.69
N VAL A 265 -2.23 -4.08 10.46
CA VAL A 265 -1.66 -2.73 10.34
C VAL A 265 -0.17 -2.86 10.04
N GLN A 266 0.25 -2.30 8.92
CA GLN A 266 1.66 -2.17 8.56
C GLN A 266 2.14 -0.79 8.98
N THR A 267 3.11 -0.78 9.87
CA THR A 267 3.64 0.47 10.45
C THR A 267 4.67 1.11 9.55
N VAL A 268 4.64 2.45 9.47
CA VAL A 268 5.61 3.29 8.74
C VAL A 268 6.34 4.22 9.70
#